data_1a5c60f6b47f3067681f3c0ef6f9d2d4
#
_entry.id   1a5c60f6b47f3067681f3c0ef6f9d2d4
#
_cell.length_a   1.000
_cell.length_b   1.000
_cell.length_c   1.000
_cell.angle_alpha   90.00
_cell.angle_beta   90.00
_cell.angle_gamma   90.00
#
_symmetry.space_group_name_H-M   'P 1'
#
loop_
_entity.id
_entity.type
_entity.pdbx_description
1 polymer ?
#
loop_
_entity_poly.entity_id
_entity_poly.type
_entity_poly.pdbx_seq_one_letter_code
_entity_poly.pdbx_strand_id
1 'polypeptide(L)'
;MKLDAQIVGNAGLYYTCFRLSLLGWNVMPTARNARGIDIVAYSRDGKRYLGIQVKSLSKRAPVPLGASIENLMGDWWVIINKLSSEPTAFILTPDEVKRLVHRGEKAGRISYWLQPNSYEDDRFREAWERIGRGDEA
;
A
#
# COMPACT_ATOMS: atom_id res chain seq x y z
N MET A 1 -13.78 -20.00 2.39
CA MET A 1 -12.40 -20.50 2.31
C MET A 1 -11.41 -19.40 2.69
N LYS A 2 -10.47 -19.74 3.53
CA LYS A 2 -9.44 -18.78 3.93
C LYS A 2 -8.25 -18.87 2.98
N LEU A 3 -7.92 -17.76 2.33
CA LEU A 3 -6.73 -17.67 1.49
C LEU A 3 -5.49 -17.51 2.37
N ASP A 4 -4.37 -18.10 1.97
CA ASP A 4 -3.14 -17.88 2.70
C ASP A 4 -2.58 -16.46 2.42
N ALA A 5 -1.66 -16.00 3.28
CA ALA A 5 -1.15 -14.63 3.24
C ALA A 5 -0.45 -14.30 1.92
N GLN A 6 0.24 -15.26 1.32
CA GLN A 6 0.92 -15.03 0.05
C GLN A 6 -0.07 -14.78 -1.08
N ILE A 7 -1.16 -15.52 -1.11
CA ILE A 7 -2.21 -15.35 -2.13
C ILE A 7 -2.91 -14.01 -1.94
N VAL A 8 -3.21 -13.64 -0.69
CA VAL A 8 -3.79 -12.33 -0.37
C VAL A 8 -2.85 -11.21 -0.86
N GLY A 9 -1.56 -11.35 -0.60
CA GLY A 9 -0.56 -10.39 -1.05
C GLY A 9 -0.51 -10.28 -2.58
N ASN A 10 -0.51 -11.42 -3.27
CA ASN A 10 -0.51 -11.45 -4.74
C ASN A 10 -1.77 -10.78 -5.30
N ALA A 11 -2.92 -11.07 -4.75
CA ALA A 11 -4.19 -10.50 -5.21
C ALA A 11 -4.18 -8.98 -5.07
N GLY A 12 -3.71 -8.47 -3.93
CA GLY A 12 -3.61 -7.02 -3.70
C GLY A 12 -2.62 -6.35 -4.63
N LEU A 13 -1.48 -7.02 -4.89
CA LEU A 13 -0.46 -6.52 -5.81
C LEU A 13 -1.04 -6.37 -7.22
N TYR A 14 -1.66 -7.41 -7.74
CA TYR A 14 -2.21 -7.38 -9.10
C TYR A 14 -3.41 -6.45 -9.22
N TYR A 15 -4.24 -6.37 -8.19
CA TYR A 15 -5.33 -5.40 -8.15
C TYR A 15 -4.79 -3.96 -8.23
N THR A 16 -3.74 -3.66 -7.49
CA THR A 16 -3.09 -2.35 -7.52
C THR A 16 -2.51 -2.06 -8.90
N CYS A 17 -1.86 -3.04 -9.51
CA CYS A 17 -1.36 -2.90 -10.88
C CYS A 17 -2.48 -2.57 -11.86
N PHE A 18 -3.62 -3.25 -11.72
CA PHE A 18 -4.79 -2.99 -12.55
C PHE A 18 -5.27 -1.54 -12.39
N ARG A 19 -5.41 -1.06 -11.15
CA ARG A 19 -5.89 0.30 -10.89
C ARG A 19 -4.91 1.36 -11.41
N LEU A 20 -3.61 1.14 -11.22
CA LEU A 20 -2.58 2.05 -11.74
C LEU A 20 -2.58 2.07 -13.27
N SER A 21 -2.80 0.93 -13.89
CA SER A 21 -2.89 0.84 -15.36
C SER A 21 -4.07 1.66 -15.89
N LEU A 22 -5.21 1.64 -15.17
CA LEU A 22 -6.36 2.47 -15.55
C LEU A 22 -6.08 3.96 -15.45
N LEU A 23 -5.10 4.35 -14.60
CA LEU A 23 -4.62 5.72 -14.49
C LEU A 23 -3.54 6.06 -15.53
N GLY A 24 -3.23 5.14 -16.44
CA GLY A 24 -2.28 5.38 -17.51
C GLY A 24 -0.82 5.13 -17.15
N TRP A 25 -0.54 4.53 -15.99
CA TRP A 25 0.82 4.18 -15.60
C TRP A 25 1.25 2.85 -16.21
N ASN A 26 2.50 2.77 -16.62
CA ASN A 26 3.15 1.49 -16.85
C ASN A 26 3.57 0.95 -15.49
N VAL A 27 3.38 -0.35 -15.26
CA VAL A 27 3.63 -0.94 -13.95
C VAL A 27 4.61 -2.10 -14.07
N MET A 28 5.56 -2.12 -13.12
CA MET A 28 6.51 -3.21 -12.99
C MET A 28 6.47 -3.71 -11.54
N PRO A 29 5.87 -4.87 -11.28
CA PRO A 29 6.06 -5.51 -9.98
C PRO A 29 7.54 -5.80 -9.78
N THR A 30 8.04 -5.55 -8.56
CA THR A 30 9.44 -5.81 -8.24
C THR A 30 9.67 -7.28 -7.95
N ALA A 31 10.93 -7.68 -7.93
CA ALA A 31 11.29 -9.04 -7.53
C ALA A 31 10.85 -9.29 -6.09
N ARG A 32 10.52 -10.55 -5.78
CA ARG A 32 9.97 -10.98 -4.49
C ARG A 32 10.75 -10.47 -3.28
N ASN A 33 12.07 -10.35 -3.41
CA ASN A 33 12.94 -9.92 -2.33
C ASN A 33 13.32 -8.44 -2.39
N ALA A 34 12.70 -7.67 -3.30
CA ALA A 34 12.93 -6.23 -3.36
C ALA A 34 12.34 -5.58 -2.11
N ARG A 35 13.16 -4.80 -1.43
CA ARG A 35 12.78 -4.24 -0.14
C ARG A 35 11.95 -2.97 -0.31
N GLY A 36 10.78 -2.96 0.32
CA GLY A 36 10.01 -1.73 0.53
C GLY A 36 9.25 -1.17 -0.66
N ILE A 37 9.54 -1.64 -1.88
CA ILE A 37 8.84 -1.20 -3.09
C ILE A 37 8.29 -2.44 -3.79
N ASP A 38 6.98 -2.53 -3.89
CA ASP A 38 6.33 -3.68 -4.52
C ASP A 38 6.06 -3.45 -6.01
N ILE A 39 5.84 -2.20 -6.40
CA ILE A 39 5.58 -1.84 -7.78
C ILE A 39 6.37 -0.57 -8.10
N VAL A 40 7.04 -0.57 -9.24
CA VAL A 40 7.55 0.65 -9.85
C VAL A 40 6.56 1.04 -10.94
N ALA A 41 5.96 2.23 -10.82
CA ALA A 41 5.09 2.79 -11.83
C ALA A 41 5.84 3.88 -12.58
N TYR A 42 5.75 3.89 -13.91
CA TYR A 42 6.39 4.94 -14.67
C TYR A 42 5.44 5.50 -15.72
N SER A 43 5.61 6.79 -16.00
CA SER A 43 4.73 7.52 -16.91
C SER A 43 4.92 7.08 -18.36
N ARG A 44 3.95 7.43 -19.20
CA ARG A 44 3.95 7.11 -20.63
C ARG A 44 5.24 7.55 -21.33
N ASP A 45 5.77 8.72 -20.96
CA ASP A 45 7.00 9.26 -21.56
C ASP A 45 8.28 8.70 -20.89
N GLY A 46 8.15 7.87 -19.85
CA GLY A 46 9.28 7.28 -19.15
C GLY A 46 10.06 8.23 -18.27
N LYS A 47 9.55 9.44 -18.03
CA LYS A 47 10.28 10.46 -17.26
C LYS A 47 9.91 10.54 -15.78
N ARG A 48 8.71 10.07 -15.40
CA ARG A 48 8.27 10.07 -14.00
C ARG A 48 8.21 8.64 -13.50
N TYR A 49 8.72 8.42 -12.31
CA TYR A 49 8.76 7.10 -11.68
C TYR A 49 8.21 7.20 -10.27
N LEU A 50 7.38 6.25 -9.87
CA LEU A 50 6.82 6.17 -8.53
C LEU A 50 7.10 4.80 -7.94
N GLY A 51 7.46 4.76 -6.66
CA GLY A 51 7.54 3.53 -5.90
C GLY A 51 6.27 3.34 -5.09
N ILE A 52 5.64 2.18 -5.21
CA ILE A 52 4.38 1.86 -4.53
C ILE A 52 4.60 0.70 -3.58
N GLN A 53 4.20 0.88 -2.32
CA GLN A 53 4.16 -0.18 -1.31
C GLN A 53 2.72 -0.66 -1.20
N VAL A 54 2.50 -1.97 -1.28
CA VAL A 54 1.15 -2.55 -1.16
C VAL A 54 1.06 -3.37 0.12
N LYS A 55 0.01 -3.14 0.90
CA LYS A 55 -0.31 -3.91 2.10
C LYS A 55 -1.70 -4.48 1.94
N SER A 56 -1.80 -5.80 1.83
CA SER A 56 -3.07 -6.49 1.58
C SER A 56 -3.50 -7.26 2.81
N LEU A 57 -4.76 -7.10 3.19
CA LEU A 57 -5.35 -7.76 4.35
C LEU A 57 -6.63 -8.46 3.90
N SER A 58 -6.79 -9.72 4.32
CA SER A 58 -7.98 -10.50 3.93
C SER A 58 -9.26 -9.94 4.54
N LYS A 59 -9.15 -9.26 5.68
CA LYS A 59 -10.28 -8.63 6.39
C LYS A 59 -9.85 -7.28 6.95
N ARG A 60 -10.76 -6.57 7.60
CA ARG A 60 -10.45 -5.33 8.30
C ARG A 60 -9.52 -5.64 9.47
N ALA A 61 -8.29 -5.15 9.41
CA ALA A 61 -7.27 -5.49 10.39
C ALA A 61 -6.19 -4.41 10.44
N PRO A 62 -5.40 -4.33 11.53
CA PRO A 62 -4.25 -3.44 11.59
C PRO A 62 -3.17 -3.85 10.59
N VAL A 63 -2.43 -2.86 10.09
CA VAL A 63 -1.27 -3.09 9.22
C VAL A 63 -0.02 -3.11 10.08
N PRO A 64 0.73 -4.23 10.13
CA PRO A 64 1.99 -4.26 10.88
C PRO A 64 3.08 -3.49 10.13
N LEU A 65 3.82 -2.66 10.86
CA LEU A 65 4.90 -1.84 10.30
C LEU A 65 6.28 -2.25 10.83
N GLY A 66 6.33 -3.22 11.76
CA GLY A 66 7.58 -3.69 12.31
C GLY A 66 8.08 -2.87 13.48
N ALA A 67 9.37 -2.94 13.73
CA ALA A 67 10.01 -2.34 14.91
C ALA A 67 10.46 -0.89 14.70
N SER A 68 10.38 -0.38 13.48
CA SER A 68 10.83 0.98 13.15
C SER A 68 9.96 1.57 12.03
N ILE A 69 9.74 2.88 12.11
CA ILE A 69 9.01 3.65 11.08
C ILE A 69 9.89 4.70 10.42
N GLU A 70 11.19 4.70 10.72
CA GLU A 70 12.09 5.74 10.20
C GLU A 70 12.38 5.58 8.71
N ASN A 71 12.36 4.34 8.23
CA ASN A 71 12.78 3.99 6.87
C ASN A 71 11.63 3.46 6.03
N LEU A 72 10.44 4.03 6.17
CA LEU A 72 9.33 3.70 5.28
C LEU A 72 9.66 4.17 3.87
N MET A 73 9.48 3.27 2.91
CA MET A 73 9.85 3.50 1.52
C MET A 73 8.63 3.70 0.64
N GLY A 74 8.87 4.26 -0.53
CA GLY A 74 7.85 4.48 -1.54
C GLY A 74 7.31 5.89 -1.56
N ASP A 75 6.66 6.23 -2.66
CA ASP A 75 5.96 7.50 -2.82
C ASP A 75 4.52 7.39 -2.34
N TRP A 76 3.94 6.21 -2.51
CA TRP A 76 2.56 5.93 -2.12
C TRP A 76 2.45 4.56 -1.47
N TRP A 77 1.56 4.47 -0.49
CA TRP A 77 1.16 3.23 0.16
C TRP A 77 -0.28 2.93 -0.21
N VAL A 78 -0.51 1.72 -0.70
CA VAL A 78 -1.85 1.23 -1.00
C VAL A 78 -2.18 0.14 0.00
N ILE A 79 -3.12 0.44 0.89
CA ILE A 79 -3.61 -0.52 1.88
C ILE A 79 -4.94 -1.04 1.37
N ILE A 80 -5.07 -2.35 1.22
CA ILE A 80 -6.31 -2.98 0.79
C ILE A 80 -6.78 -3.90 1.90
N ASN A 81 -7.94 -3.63 2.46
CA ASN A 81 -8.54 -4.54 3.44
C ASN A 81 -9.76 -5.23 2.85
N LYS A 82 -10.25 -6.23 3.58
CA LYS A 82 -11.41 -7.06 3.16
C LYS A 82 -11.22 -7.64 1.75
N LEU A 83 -9.99 -7.99 1.41
CA LEU A 83 -9.64 -8.45 0.06
C LEU A 83 -10.45 -9.67 -0.35
N SER A 84 -10.77 -10.55 0.59
CA SER A 84 -11.48 -11.80 0.30
C SER A 84 -12.99 -11.63 0.14
N SER A 85 -13.52 -10.44 0.41
CA SER A 85 -14.97 -10.20 0.34
C SER A 85 -15.28 -8.93 -0.46
N GLU A 86 -14.97 -7.78 0.09
CA GLU A 86 -15.25 -6.47 -0.52
C GLU A 86 -14.00 -5.62 -0.48
N PRO A 87 -13.07 -5.83 -1.42
CA PRO A 87 -11.78 -5.11 -1.41
C PRO A 87 -11.99 -3.60 -1.39
N THR A 88 -11.37 -2.94 -0.42
CA THR A 88 -11.41 -1.49 -0.30
C THR A 88 -9.97 -1.00 -0.16
N ALA A 89 -9.58 -0.06 -1.02
CA ALA A 89 -8.23 0.47 -1.02
C ALA A 89 -8.17 1.84 -0.33
N PHE A 90 -7.06 2.08 0.35
CA PHE A 90 -6.77 3.35 1.01
C PHE A 90 -5.40 3.82 0.55
N ILE A 91 -5.33 5.06 0.07
CA ILE A 91 -4.15 5.61 -0.60
C ILE A 91 -3.51 6.64 0.31
N LEU A 92 -2.31 6.37 0.80
CA LEU A 92 -1.59 7.21 1.75
C LEU A 92 -0.17 7.48 1.27
N THR A 93 0.39 8.61 1.71
CA THR A 93 1.83 8.82 1.58
C THR A 93 2.55 8.19 2.78
N PRO A 94 3.86 7.90 2.67
CA PRO A 94 4.63 7.44 3.84
C PRO A 94 4.56 8.40 5.02
N ASP A 95 4.53 9.71 4.78
CA ASP A 95 4.41 10.71 5.85
C ASP A 95 3.07 10.60 6.57
N GLU A 96 2.00 10.36 5.85
CA GLU A 96 0.69 10.13 6.46
C GLU A 96 0.68 8.86 7.31
N VAL A 97 1.31 7.80 6.82
CA VAL A 97 1.46 6.56 7.61
C VAL A 97 2.20 6.85 8.91
N LYS A 98 3.32 7.58 8.84
CA LYS A 98 4.08 7.92 10.05
C LYS A 98 3.28 8.73 11.06
N ARG A 99 2.47 9.66 10.59
CA ARG A 99 1.66 10.51 11.49
C ARG A 99 0.52 9.74 12.18
N LEU A 100 0.04 8.70 11.53
CA LEU A 100 -1.12 7.94 12.02
C LEU A 100 -0.74 6.68 12.79
N VAL A 101 0.55 6.36 12.85
CA VAL A 101 1.03 5.12 13.42
C VAL A 101 0.72 5.03 14.91
N HIS A 102 0.39 3.81 15.35
CA HIS A 102 0.25 3.45 16.75
C HIS A 102 1.49 2.69 17.19
N ARG A 103 2.11 3.14 18.28
CA ARG A 103 3.27 2.47 18.86
C ARG A 103 2.81 1.55 19.99
N GLY A 104 3.13 0.27 19.87
CA GLY A 104 2.89 -0.70 20.92
C GLY A 104 4.19 -1.14 21.56
N GLU A 105 4.11 -1.55 22.84
CA GLU A 105 5.26 -2.11 23.54
C GLU A 105 4.79 -3.30 24.35
N LYS A 106 5.48 -4.43 24.19
CA LYS A 106 5.18 -5.65 24.92
C LYS A 106 6.47 -6.37 25.24
N ALA A 107 6.71 -6.65 26.53
CA ALA A 107 7.90 -7.36 27.01
C ALA A 107 9.20 -6.70 26.51
N GLY A 108 9.27 -5.37 26.52
CA GLY A 108 10.44 -4.62 26.08
C GLY A 108 10.59 -4.49 24.57
N ARG A 109 9.66 -5.06 23.80
CA ARG A 109 9.68 -4.98 22.35
C ARG A 109 8.73 -3.91 21.86
N ILE A 110 9.22 -3.06 20.97
CA ILE A 110 8.43 -2.00 20.32
C ILE A 110 7.95 -2.53 19.00
N SER A 111 6.67 -2.31 18.70
CA SER A 111 6.08 -2.60 17.41
C SER A 111 5.20 -1.42 16.99
N TYR A 112 5.14 -1.19 15.69
CA TYR A 112 4.33 -0.12 15.11
C TYR A 112 3.22 -0.73 14.28
N TRP A 113 2.03 -0.14 14.37
CA TRP A 113 0.83 -0.62 13.71
C TRP A 113 0.05 0.55 13.14
N LEU A 114 -0.55 0.37 12.00
CA LEU A 114 -1.51 1.32 11.47
C LEU A 114 -2.90 0.71 11.68
N GLN A 115 -3.65 1.30 12.60
CA GLN A 115 -4.95 0.77 13.01
C GLN A 115 -6.03 1.06 11.96
N PRO A 116 -7.06 0.18 11.82
CA PRO A 116 -8.13 0.42 10.86
C PRO A 116 -8.82 1.76 11.05
N ASN A 117 -9.07 2.18 12.29
CA ASN A 117 -9.70 3.48 12.55
C ASN A 117 -8.87 4.65 12.03
N SER A 118 -7.55 4.47 11.88
CA SER A 118 -6.67 5.52 11.39
C SER A 118 -6.61 5.57 9.88
N TYR A 119 -6.51 4.41 9.20
CA TYR A 119 -6.39 4.42 7.74
C TYR A 119 -7.73 4.41 7.02
N GLU A 120 -8.81 3.92 7.65
CA GLU A 120 -10.16 3.93 7.06
C GLU A 120 -10.78 5.32 7.19
N ASP A 121 -10.19 6.27 6.50
CA ASP A 121 -10.62 7.66 6.48
C ASP A 121 -11.03 8.00 5.04
N ASP A 122 -12.06 8.82 4.90
CA ASP A 122 -12.57 9.20 3.58
C ASP A 122 -11.54 9.91 2.73
N ARG A 123 -10.55 10.57 3.35
CA ARG A 123 -9.44 11.20 2.62
C ARG A 123 -8.64 10.19 1.80
N PHE A 124 -8.57 8.95 2.28
CA PHE A 124 -7.74 7.90 1.68
C PHE A 124 -8.55 6.88 0.90
N ARG A 125 -9.84 6.72 1.23
CA ARG A 125 -10.71 5.68 0.68
C ARG A 125 -10.83 5.81 -0.82
N GLU A 126 -10.35 4.78 -1.54
CA GLU A 126 -10.40 4.72 -3.00
C GLU A 126 -9.90 6.01 -3.66
N ALA A 127 -8.96 6.69 -3.01
CA ALA A 127 -8.44 7.99 -3.44
C ALA A 127 -7.30 7.83 -4.46
N TRP A 128 -7.51 7.01 -5.48
CA TRP A 128 -6.54 6.71 -6.52
C TRP A 128 -6.10 7.96 -7.28
N GLU A 129 -6.97 8.95 -7.41
CA GLU A 129 -6.68 10.22 -8.08
C GLU A 129 -5.53 10.99 -7.42
N ARG A 130 -5.24 10.72 -6.14
CA ARG A 130 -4.12 11.35 -5.44
C ARG A 130 -2.77 10.99 -6.09
N ILE A 131 -2.68 9.81 -6.67
CA ILE A 131 -1.47 9.36 -7.35
C ILE A 131 -1.28 10.13 -8.67
N GLY A 132 -2.38 10.54 -9.26
CA GLY A 132 -2.37 11.24 -10.54
C GLY A 132 -2.29 10.29 -11.73
N ARG A 133 -2.30 10.85 -12.92
CA ARG A 133 -2.28 10.08 -14.16
C ARG A 133 -0.87 9.95 -14.70
N GLY A 134 -0.55 8.79 -15.23
CA GLY A 134 0.73 8.50 -15.84
C GLY A 134 0.79 8.82 -17.34
N ASP A 135 -0.38 9.01 -17.97
CA ASP A 135 -0.48 9.29 -19.40
C ASP A 135 -0.57 10.79 -19.74
N GLU A 136 -0.57 11.65 -18.72
CA GLU A 136 -0.59 13.11 -18.89
C GLU A 136 0.81 13.68 -18.67
N ALA A 137 1.10 14.74 -19.42
CA ALA A 137 2.37 15.45 -19.31
C ALA A 137 2.46 16.28 -18.02
#